data_9046d55e0e7e6848ac050302fc2ffdf0
#
_entry.id   9046d55e0e7e6848ac050302fc2ffdf0
#
_cell.length_a   1.000
_cell.length_b   1.000
_cell.length_c   1.000
_cell.angle_alpha   90.00
_cell.angle_beta   90.00
_cell.angle_gamma   90.00
#
_symmetry.space_group_name_H-M   'P 1'
#
loop_
_entity.id
_entity.type
_entity.pdbx_description
1 polymer ?
#
loop_
_entity_poly.entity_id
_entity_poly.type
_entity_poly.pdbx_seq_one_letter_code
_entity_poly.pdbx_strand_id
1 'polypeptide(L)'
;MQLINGVNTSQLSSLDRGLQFGDGCFTTAQVAEGQVRHLAHHLARLARDSQRLGIVFDAWPELTQEITALASQCDLGVLKILLTRGSGGRGYSAVGCTATRRILTLAPYPSHYAAWQQQGVSLITSPIPLGMNPYLAGIKHLNRLEQVLIKQHLDRQAAQEALVLDSQGNVVECCAANILWRKGRQLYTPALTHSGVEGIMKGLVIEALQAEGYHCSHVTQAPTALEQADEVIICNALMPVLPVIRIDQWQYQPGEAMATLIKLGFTAS
;
A
#
# COMPACT_ATOMS: atom_id res chain seq x y z
N MET A 1 3.24 -6.78 19.46
CA MET A 1 4.67 -6.69 19.84
C MET A 1 5.35 -5.65 18.98
N GLN A 2 6.33 -4.92 19.52
CA GLN A 2 7.05 -3.86 18.78
C GLN A 2 8.56 -3.98 19.03
N LEU A 3 9.35 -3.87 17.97
CA LEU A 3 10.80 -3.76 18.05
C LEU A 3 11.26 -2.41 17.49
N ILE A 4 12.23 -1.80 18.14
CA ILE A 4 12.98 -0.64 17.62
C ILE A 4 14.46 -1.02 17.62
N ASN A 5 15.08 -1.13 16.44
CA ASN A 5 16.46 -1.59 16.27
C ASN A 5 16.74 -2.92 17.02
N GLY A 6 15.82 -3.88 16.93
CA GLY A 6 15.92 -5.20 17.57
C GLY A 6 15.54 -5.24 19.06
N VAL A 7 15.33 -4.12 19.70
CA VAL A 7 14.97 -4.04 21.13
C VAL A 7 13.44 -3.98 21.26
N ASN A 8 12.88 -4.83 22.13
CA ASN A 8 11.46 -4.80 22.46
C ASN A 8 11.14 -3.55 23.32
N THR A 9 10.67 -2.51 22.68
CA THR A 9 10.33 -1.23 23.31
C THR A 9 9.32 -0.46 22.48
N SER A 10 8.54 0.40 23.12
CA SER A 10 7.66 1.38 22.48
C SER A 10 8.21 2.83 22.57
N GLN A 11 9.42 3.01 23.13
CA GLN A 11 10.00 4.33 23.34
C GLN A 11 10.78 4.77 22.10
N LEU A 12 10.31 5.83 21.46
CA LEU A 12 11.00 6.51 20.36
C LEU A 12 11.41 7.91 20.81
N SER A 13 12.61 8.34 20.42
CA SER A 13 13.06 9.70 20.69
C SER A 13 12.13 10.71 20.01
N SER A 14 11.73 11.76 20.75
CA SER A 14 10.99 12.90 20.18
C SER A 14 11.78 13.67 19.12
N LEU A 15 13.10 13.43 19.04
CA LEU A 15 13.99 14.00 18.02
C LEU A 15 14.10 13.12 16.77
N ASP A 16 13.38 11.98 16.70
CA ASP A 16 13.36 11.17 15.50
C ASP A 16 12.70 11.93 14.34
N ARG A 17 13.40 11.99 13.21
CA ARG A 17 12.96 12.76 12.04
C ARG A 17 11.73 12.16 11.37
N GLY A 18 11.50 10.85 11.53
CA GLY A 18 10.25 10.20 11.10
C GLY A 18 9.05 10.77 11.85
N LEU A 19 9.19 11.07 13.17
CA LEU A 19 8.17 11.72 13.97
C LEU A 19 8.03 13.20 13.62
N GLN A 20 9.16 13.94 13.50
CA GLN A 20 9.13 15.39 13.32
C GLN A 20 8.73 15.82 11.90
N PHE A 21 9.14 15.08 10.88
CA PHE A 21 9.03 15.49 9.47
C PHE A 21 8.42 14.42 8.57
N GLY A 22 8.11 13.22 9.08
CA GLY A 22 7.76 12.09 8.23
C GLY A 22 8.94 11.61 7.37
N ASP A 23 10.19 11.87 7.79
CA ASP A 23 11.41 11.55 7.07
C ASP A 23 11.72 10.05 7.19
N GLY A 24 11.04 9.27 6.34
CA GLY A 24 11.10 7.83 6.32
C GLY A 24 10.10 7.19 5.36
N CYS A 25 10.18 5.88 5.25
CA CYS A 25 9.28 5.05 4.46
C CYS A 25 8.83 3.81 5.25
N PHE A 26 7.82 3.11 4.72
CA PHE A 26 7.31 1.93 5.40
C PHE A 26 6.76 0.89 4.44
N THR A 27 6.57 -0.31 4.97
CA THR A 27 5.83 -1.37 4.31
C THR A 27 4.91 -2.06 5.32
N THR A 28 3.83 -2.66 4.82
CA THR A 28 2.90 -3.45 5.62
C THR A 28 2.72 -4.78 4.93
N ALA A 29 3.00 -5.86 5.60
CA ALA A 29 3.02 -7.21 5.06
C ALA A 29 2.09 -8.13 5.83
N GLN A 30 1.49 -9.09 5.15
CA GLN A 30 0.80 -10.20 5.79
C GLN A 30 1.82 -11.20 6.32
N VAL A 31 1.61 -11.65 7.56
CA VAL A 31 2.23 -12.85 8.11
C VAL A 31 1.23 -13.98 7.97
N ALA A 32 1.64 -15.10 7.43
CA ALA A 32 0.87 -16.33 7.36
C ALA A 32 1.79 -17.53 7.62
N GLU A 33 1.36 -18.47 8.46
CA GLU A 33 2.12 -19.69 8.80
C GLU A 33 3.53 -19.37 9.32
N GLY A 34 3.68 -18.32 10.13
CA GLY A 34 4.96 -17.91 10.68
C GLY A 34 5.91 -17.22 9.68
N GLN A 35 5.45 -16.87 8.49
CA GLN A 35 6.28 -16.28 7.43
C GLN A 35 5.64 -15.01 6.86
N VAL A 36 6.48 -14.06 6.44
CA VAL A 36 6.00 -12.86 5.74
C VAL A 36 5.76 -13.18 4.27
N ARG A 37 4.53 -13.00 3.81
CA ARG A 37 4.18 -13.14 2.39
C ARG A 37 4.92 -12.10 1.56
N HIS A 38 5.49 -12.52 0.44
CA HIS A 38 6.21 -11.66 -0.51
C HIS A 38 7.37 -10.85 0.13
N LEU A 39 8.10 -11.41 1.10
CA LEU A 39 9.15 -10.72 1.85
C LEU A 39 10.17 -10.02 0.94
N ALA A 40 10.64 -10.68 -0.12
CA ALA A 40 11.61 -10.11 -1.05
C ALA A 40 11.11 -8.81 -1.70
N HIS A 41 9.83 -8.74 -2.09
CA HIS A 41 9.22 -7.53 -2.65
C HIS A 41 9.09 -6.41 -1.61
N HIS A 42 8.80 -6.75 -0.34
CA HIS A 42 8.76 -5.79 0.75
C HIS A 42 10.13 -5.18 1.03
N LEU A 43 11.19 -6.00 1.06
CA LEU A 43 12.57 -5.52 1.23
C LEU A 43 13.03 -4.67 0.03
N ALA A 44 12.74 -5.11 -1.19
CA ALA A 44 13.05 -4.35 -2.41
C ALA A 44 12.35 -2.97 -2.41
N ARG A 45 11.08 -2.89 -1.99
CA ARG A 45 10.37 -1.61 -1.84
C ARG A 45 11.05 -0.71 -0.81
N LEU A 46 11.37 -1.23 0.38
CA LEU A 46 12.06 -0.45 1.42
C LEU A 46 13.41 0.05 0.92
N ALA A 47 14.17 -0.77 0.19
CA ALA A 47 15.46 -0.37 -0.39
C ALA A 47 15.29 0.74 -1.45
N ARG A 48 14.37 0.57 -2.39
CA ARG A 48 14.05 1.58 -3.41
C ARG A 48 13.58 2.89 -2.77
N ASP A 49 12.65 2.81 -1.82
CA ASP A 49 12.02 3.98 -1.23
C ASP A 49 13.01 4.74 -0.33
N SER A 50 13.82 4.04 0.49
CA SER A 50 14.89 4.66 1.28
C SER A 50 15.96 5.32 0.40
N GLN A 51 16.38 4.66 -0.69
CA GLN A 51 17.32 5.23 -1.65
C GLN A 51 16.78 6.52 -2.28
N ARG A 52 15.52 6.52 -2.73
CA ARG A 52 14.88 7.71 -3.32
C ARG A 52 14.75 8.87 -2.33
N LEU A 53 14.57 8.57 -1.04
CA LEU A 53 14.56 9.57 0.03
C LEU A 53 15.97 9.97 0.50
N GLY A 54 17.04 9.38 -0.06
CA GLY A 54 18.41 9.61 0.38
C GLY A 54 18.66 9.14 1.82
N ILE A 55 17.96 8.09 2.27
CA ILE A 55 18.18 7.45 3.57
C ILE A 55 19.17 6.31 3.36
N VAL A 56 20.37 6.46 3.93
CA VAL A 56 21.39 5.39 3.91
C VAL A 56 21.00 4.34 4.93
N PHE A 57 20.81 3.10 4.47
CA PHE A 57 20.47 1.95 5.31
C PHE A 57 21.25 0.72 4.83
N ASP A 58 22.02 0.12 5.70
CA ASP A 58 22.90 -1.03 5.44
C ASP A 58 22.61 -2.26 6.32
N ALA A 59 21.82 -2.10 7.39
CA ALA A 59 21.46 -3.16 8.32
C ALA A 59 20.35 -4.10 7.79
N TRP A 60 20.43 -4.50 6.50
CA TRP A 60 19.45 -5.41 5.88
C TRP A 60 19.44 -6.81 6.47
N PRO A 61 20.60 -7.42 6.83
CA PRO A 61 20.63 -8.72 7.49
C PRO A 61 19.91 -8.70 8.85
N GLU A 62 20.16 -7.70 9.68
CA GLU A 62 19.55 -7.53 10.99
C GLU A 62 18.04 -7.31 10.85
N LEU A 63 17.61 -6.46 9.91
CA LEU A 63 16.20 -6.24 9.61
C LEU A 63 15.51 -7.57 9.22
N THR A 64 16.16 -8.36 8.37
CA THR A 64 15.60 -9.64 7.91
C THR A 64 15.48 -10.64 9.07
N GLN A 65 16.46 -10.70 9.97
CA GLN A 65 16.41 -11.52 11.19
C GLN A 65 15.27 -11.09 12.12
N GLU A 66 15.12 -9.79 12.37
CA GLU A 66 14.03 -9.22 13.18
C GLU A 66 12.65 -9.54 12.59
N ILE A 67 12.49 -9.41 11.25
CA ILE A 67 11.27 -9.76 10.54
C ILE A 67 10.93 -11.24 10.74
N THR A 68 11.90 -12.13 10.52
CA THR A 68 11.70 -13.57 10.64
C THR A 68 11.36 -13.97 12.08
N ALA A 69 12.05 -13.40 13.06
CA ALA A 69 11.80 -13.66 14.47
C ALA A 69 10.42 -13.18 14.94
N LEU A 70 9.92 -12.07 14.41
CA LEU A 70 8.56 -11.60 14.72
C LEU A 70 7.51 -12.45 14.01
N ALA A 71 7.71 -12.75 12.74
CA ALA A 71 6.75 -13.52 11.95
C ALA A 71 6.54 -14.92 12.53
N SER A 72 7.61 -15.59 13.00
CA SER A 72 7.53 -16.94 13.60
C SER A 72 6.67 -17.02 14.87
N GLN A 73 6.26 -15.89 15.46
CA GLN A 73 5.42 -15.83 16.65
C GLN A 73 3.92 -15.74 16.33
N CYS A 74 3.52 -15.78 15.06
CA CYS A 74 2.16 -15.50 14.64
C CYS A 74 1.78 -16.35 13.42
N ASP A 75 0.68 -17.08 13.51
CA ASP A 75 0.15 -17.86 12.37
C ASP A 75 -0.51 -16.97 11.33
N LEU A 76 -1.24 -15.93 11.76
CA LEU A 76 -1.88 -14.96 10.89
C LEU A 76 -1.82 -13.55 11.50
N GLY A 77 -1.16 -12.62 10.82
CA GLY A 77 -0.96 -11.28 11.35
C GLY A 77 -0.56 -10.26 10.31
N VAL A 78 -0.32 -9.05 10.79
CA VAL A 78 0.16 -7.90 10.02
C VAL A 78 1.48 -7.44 10.60
N LEU A 79 2.53 -7.45 9.80
CA LEU A 79 3.82 -6.87 10.15
C LEU A 79 4.00 -5.53 9.43
N LYS A 80 4.06 -4.45 10.21
CA LYS A 80 4.39 -3.12 9.72
C LYS A 80 5.85 -2.83 10.01
N ILE A 81 6.60 -2.41 8.99
CA ILE A 81 8.04 -2.13 9.06
C ILE A 81 8.25 -0.69 8.59
N LEU A 82 8.81 0.14 9.46
CA LEU A 82 9.17 1.52 9.17
C LEU A 82 10.71 1.66 9.17
N LEU A 83 11.22 2.45 8.22
CA LEU A 83 12.58 2.97 8.23
C LEU A 83 12.49 4.49 8.35
N THR A 84 13.09 5.06 9.40
CA THR A 84 13.24 6.52 9.54
C THR A 84 14.70 6.90 9.39
N ARG A 85 14.98 8.15 9.02
CA ARG A 85 16.36 8.66 9.02
C ARG A 85 17.00 8.69 10.42
N GLY A 86 16.24 8.48 11.47
CA GLY A 86 16.69 8.58 12.85
C GLY A 86 16.73 10.02 13.37
N SER A 87 17.63 10.30 14.28
CA SER A 87 17.76 11.61 14.93
C SER A 87 19.01 12.33 14.43
N GLY A 88 19.01 13.67 14.47
CA GLY A 88 20.15 14.51 14.06
C GLY A 88 19.76 15.55 13.02
N GLY A 89 20.76 16.24 12.51
CA GLY A 89 20.57 17.35 11.59
C GLY A 89 20.06 18.62 12.29
N ARG A 90 19.85 19.67 11.48
CA ARG A 90 19.27 20.95 11.96
C ARG A 90 18.14 21.35 11.02
N GLY A 91 16.92 21.47 11.55
CA GLY A 91 15.73 21.75 10.75
C GLY A 91 15.57 20.69 9.66
N TYR A 92 15.44 21.08 8.40
CA TYR A 92 15.28 20.15 7.29
C TYR A 92 16.60 19.51 6.83
N SER A 93 17.76 20.02 7.24
CA SER A 93 19.05 19.42 6.87
C SER A 93 19.22 18.05 7.53
N ALA A 94 19.57 17.06 6.72
CA ALA A 94 19.89 15.71 7.17
C ALA A 94 21.39 15.51 7.47
N VAL A 95 22.21 16.55 7.37
CA VAL A 95 23.65 16.47 7.65
C VAL A 95 23.87 16.12 9.12
N GLY A 96 24.69 15.08 9.37
CA GLY A 96 24.94 14.56 10.72
C GLY A 96 23.93 13.53 11.23
N CYS A 97 22.92 13.15 10.43
CA CYS A 97 22.07 11.99 10.74
C CYS A 97 22.84 10.70 10.42
N THR A 98 23.11 9.87 11.43
CA THR A 98 23.96 8.67 11.26
C THR A 98 23.29 7.38 11.71
N ALA A 99 22.09 7.43 12.27
CA ALA A 99 21.44 6.29 12.92
C ALA A 99 20.01 6.10 12.40
N THR A 100 19.89 5.56 11.18
CA THR A 100 18.61 5.11 10.64
C THR A 100 17.94 4.12 11.61
N ARG A 101 16.66 4.30 11.87
CA ARG A 101 15.89 3.43 12.75
C ARG A 101 15.00 2.50 11.94
N ARG A 102 14.93 1.25 12.37
CA ARG A 102 13.94 0.28 11.94
C ARG A 102 12.96 0.03 13.08
N ILE A 103 11.68 0.16 12.77
CA ILE A 103 10.58 -0.01 13.73
C ILE A 103 9.66 -1.06 13.15
N LEU A 104 9.49 -2.18 13.85
CA LEU A 104 8.66 -3.29 13.46
C LEU A 104 7.52 -3.43 14.45
N THR A 105 6.29 -3.58 13.94
CA THR A 105 5.10 -3.77 14.76
C THR A 105 4.29 -4.93 14.22
N LEU A 106 4.06 -5.95 15.04
CA LEU A 106 3.19 -7.09 14.75
C LEU A 106 1.81 -6.84 15.38
N ALA A 107 0.76 -6.96 14.57
CA ALA A 107 -0.65 -6.75 14.94
C ALA A 107 -1.52 -7.89 14.39
N PRO A 108 -2.75 -8.09 14.92
CA PRO A 108 -3.72 -9.03 14.35
C PRO A 108 -4.08 -8.70 12.91
N TYR A 109 -4.38 -9.74 12.12
CA TYR A 109 -4.87 -9.57 10.75
C TYR A 109 -6.36 -9.16 10.78
N PRO A 110 -6.80 -8.24 9.91
CA PRO A 110 -8.19 -7.81 9.83
C PRO A 110 -9.10 -8.94 9.33
N SER A 111 -10.07 -9.36 10.14
CA SER A 111 -10.93 -10.52 9.86
C SER A 111 -11.97 -10.28 8.76
N HIS A 112 -12.22 -9.05 8.35
CA HIS A 112 -13.26 -8.70 7.38
C HIS A 112 -12.85 -8.88 5.91
N TYR A 113 -11.56 -9.02 5.59
CA TYR A 113 -11.09 -9.06 4.21
C TYR A 113 -11.59 -10.28 3.43
N ALA A 114 -11.70 -11.45 4.07
CA ALA A 114 -12.25 -12.63 3.42
C ALA A 114 -13.73 -12.43 3.01
N ALA A 115 -14.54 -11.83 3.88
CA ALA A 115 -15.93 -11.49 3.57
C ALA A 115 -16.02 -10.44 2.44
N TRP A 116 -15.16 -9.42 2.46
CA TRP A 116 -15.12 -8.40 1.39
C TRP A 116 -14.71 -8.98 0.04
N GLN A 117 -13.81 -9.96 0.02
CA GLN A 117 -13.44 -10.63 -1.23
C GLN A 117 -14.60 -11.40 -1.86
N GLN A 118 -15.46 -12.01 -1.03
CA GLN A 118 -16.62 -12.77 -1.48
C GLN A 118 -17.80 -11.86 -1.88
N GLN A 119 -18.08 -10.84 -1.09
CA GLN A 119 -19.24 -9.97 -1.25
C GLN A 119 -19.00 -8.79 -2.19
N GLY A 120 -17.73 -8.45 -2.40
CA GLY A 120 -17.33 -7.21 -3.06
C GLY A 120 -17.39 -5.99 -2.13
N VAL A 121 -16.81 -4.90 -2.58
CA VAL A 121 -16.72 -3.64 -1.84
C VAL A 121 -17.34 -2.50 -2.62
N SER A 122 -17.92 -1.54 -1.88
CA SER A 122 -18.41 -0.28 -2.43
C SER A 122 -17.42 0.83 -2.14
N LEU A 123 -17.19 1.68 -3.12
CA LEU A 123 -16.35 2.86 -3.03
C LEU A 123 -17.19 4.14 -3.13
N ILE A 124 -16.71 5.19 -2.50
CA ILE A 124 -17.12 6.57 -2.74
C ILE A 124 -15.93 7.36 -3.29
N THR A 125 -16.18 8.35 -4.12
CA THR A 125 -15.11 9.28 -4.52
C THR A 125 -14.79 10.21 -3.36
N SER A 126 -13.51 10.25 -2.95
CA SER A 126 -13.05 11.14 -1.87
C SER A 126 -13.14 12.60 -2.32
N PRO A 127 -13.69 13.50 -1.48
CA PRO A 127 -13.61 14.95 -1.74
C PRO A 127 -12.21 15.52 -1.46
N ILE A 128 -11.30 14.73 -0.87
CA ILE A 128 -9.97 15.13 -0.50
C ILE A 128 -9.02 14.54 -1.53
N PRO A 129 -8.39 15.34 -2.40
CA PRO A 129 -7.44 14.85 -3.40
C PRO A 129 -6.07 14.61 -2.79
N LEU A 130 -5.22 13.84 -3.48
CA LEU A 130 -3.79 13.77 -3.21
C LEU A 130 -3.05 14.95 -3.86
N GLY A 131 -2.12 15.54 -3.13
CA GLY A 131 -1.17 16.49 -3.69
C GLY A 131 -0.26 15.85 -4.73
N MET A 132 0.16 16.64 -5.70
CA MET A 132 1.04 16.19 -6.78
C MET A 132 2.50 16.55 -6.45
N ASN A 133 3.34 15.52 -6.31
CA ASN A 133 4.77 15.68 -6.10
C ASN A 133 5.55 14.54 -6.80
N PRO A 134 6.15 14.79 -7.98
CA PRO A 134 6.87 13.75 -8.73
C PRO A 134 8.04 13.11 -7.96
N TYR A 135 8.65 13.84 -7.02
CA TYR A 135 9.74 13.31 -6.21
C TYR A 135 9.27 12.29 -5.17
N LEU A 136 8.02 12.40 -4.71
CA LEU A 136 7.42 11.50 -3.71
C LEU A 136 6.50 10.44 -4.33
N ALA A 137 6.07 10.62 -5.57
CA ALA A 137 5.18 9.71 -6.28
C ALA A 137 5.73 8.27 -6.30
N GLY A 138 4.88 7.30 -6.01
CA GLY A 138 5.21 5.88 -5.91
C GLY A 138 5.90 5.46 -4.62
N ILE A 139 6.44 6.39 -3.81
CA ILE A 139 7.07 6.09 -2.52
C ILE A 139 6.01 5.87 -1.44
N LYS A 140 6.16 4.81 -0.64
CA LYS A 140 5.35 4.62 0.57
C LYS A 140 6.02 5.32 1.77
N HIS A 141 6.09 6.67 1.68
CA HIS A 141 6.69 7.53 2.70
C HIS A 141 5.78 7.70 3.93
N LEU A 142 6.31 8.23 5.05
CA LEU A 142 5.58 8.36 6.32
C LEU A 142 4.58 9.52 6.35
N ASN A 143 4.64 10.47 5.41
CA ASN A 143 3.70 11.59 5.32
C ASN A 143 2.36 11.08 4.76
N ARG A 144 1.44 10.65 5.62
CA ARG A 144 0.15 10.04 5.27
C ARG A 144 -1.05 10.83 5.81
N LEU A 145 -0.88 12.13 5.99
CA LEU A 145 -1.95 12.98 6.52
C LEU A 145 -3.15 13.06 5.57
N GLU A 146 -2.91 13.09 4.26
CA GLU A 146 -3.97 13.03 3.25
C GLU A 146 -4.82 11.77 3.41
N GLN A 147 -4.19 10.58 3.52
CA GLN A 147 -4.89 9.32 3.73
C GLN A 147 -5.64 9.29 5.08
N VAL A 148 -5.13 9.94 6.12
CA VAL A 148 -5.83 10.09 7.40
C VAL A 148 -7.11 10.92 7.23
N LEU A 149 -7.05 12.04 6.51
CA LEU A 149 -8.20 12.90 6.23
C LEU A 149 -9.24 12.18 5.35
N ILE A 150 -8.77 11.47 4.31
CA ILE A 150 -9.63 10.65 3.45
C ILE A 150 -10.34 9.58 4.29
N LYS A 151 -9.61 8.89 5.18
CA LYS A 151 -10.18 7.85 6.04
C LYS A 151 -11.19 8.42 7.04
N GLN A 152 -10.93 9.59 7.63
CA GLN A 152 -11.89 10.30 8.48
C GLN A 152 -13.21 10.63 7.74
N HIS A 153 -13.12 10.98 6.45
CA HIS A 153 -14.31 11.19 5.64
C HIS A 153 -15.03 9.86 5.39
N LEU A 154 -14.30 8.84 4.94
CA LEU A 154 -14.82 7.50 4.66
C LEU A 154 -15.52 6.87 5.87
N ASP A 155 -15.00 7.05 7.08
CA ASP A 155 -15.56 6.48 8.32
C ASP A 155 -16.97 7.00 8.66
N ARG A 156 -17.42 8.07 7.99
CA ARG A 156 -18.77 8.64 8.11
C ARG A 156 -19.69 8.20 6.99
N GLN A 157 -19.23 7.34 6.09
CA GLN A 157 -19.95 6.91 4.89
C GLN A 157 -20.23 5.40 4.93
N ALA A 158 -21.26 4.97 4.21
CA ALA A 158 -21.59 3.55 4.05
C ALA A 158 -20.80 2.93 2.89
N ALA A 159 -19.47 3.01 2.95
CA ALA A 159 -18.58 2.43 1.95
C ALA A 159 -17.34 1.80 2.64
N GLN A 160 -16.73 0.83 2.01
CA GLN A 160 -15.56 0.13 2.54
C GLN A 160 -14.26 0.83 2.21
N GLU A 161 -14.21 1.53 1.06
CA GLU A 161 -13.00 2.19 0.57
C GLU A 161 -13.37 3.48 -0.17
N ALA A 162 -12.38 4.33 -0.45
CA ALA A 162 -12.58 5.56 -1.20
C ALA A 162 -11.71 5.57 -2.47
N LEU A 163 -12.32 5.91 -3.61
CA LEU A 163 -11.59 6.30 -4.82
C LEU A 163 -10.94 7.66 -4.60
N VAL A 164 -9.65 7.76 -4.83
CA VAL A 164 -8.87 8.97 -4.58
C VAL A 164 -8.32 9.52 -5.88
N LEU A 165 -8.52 10.82 -6.08
CA LEU A 165 -8.07 11.57 -7.24
C LEU A 165 -6.85 12.43 -6.89
N ASP A 166 -6.10 12.86 -7.90
CA ASP A 166 -5.12 13.94 -7.75
C ASP A 166 -5.79 15.32 -7.77
N SER A 167 -5.02 16.36 -7.58
CA SER A 167 -5.51 17.75 -7.62
C SER A 167 -5.96 18.21 -9.01
N GLN A 168 -5.75 17.43 -10.06
CA GLN A 168 -6.25 17.67 -11.41
C GLN A 168 -7.53 16.86 -11.72
N GLY A 169 -8.00 16.03 -10.77
CA GLY A 169 -9.20 15.23 -10.92
C GLY A 169 -8.98 13.88 -11.62
N ASN A 170 -7.73 13.41 -11.77
CA ASN A 170 -7.45 12.11 -12.33
C ASN A 170 -7.44 11.03 -11.23
N VAL A 171 -7.84 9.81 -11.58
CA VAL A 171 -7.78 8.65 -10.70
C VAL A 171 -6.33 8.31 -10.36
N VAL A 172 -6.05 8.10 -9.06
CA VAL A 172 -4.72 7.72 -8.58
C VAL A 172 -4.71 6.35 -7.90
N GLU A 173 -5.47 6.19 -6.85
CA GLU A 173 -5.50 4.97 -6.03
C GLU A 173 -6.78 4.96 -5.17
N CYS A 174 -6.89 4.05 -4.23
CA CYS A 174 -7.85 4.13 -3.13
C CYS A 174 -7.16 4.61 -1.85
N CYS A 175 -7.91 4.88 -0.78
CA CYS A 175 -7.35 5.33 0.50
C CYS A 175 -6.24 4.39 1.00
N ALA A 176 -6.45 3.06 0.90
CA ALA A 176 -5.49 2.07 1.36
C ALA A 176 -5.14 1.00 0.31
N ALA A 177 -5.54 1.15 -0.95
CA ALA A 177 -5.36 0.16 -2.01
C ALA A 177 -5.00 0.81 -3.36
N ASN A 178 -4.39 0.04 -4.25
CA ASN A 178 -4.32 0.39 -5.66
C ASN A 178 -5.61 -0.05 -6.39
N ILE A 179 -5.89 0.57 -7.52
CA ILE A 179 -7.06 0.29 -8.35
C ILE A 179 -6.62 -0.17 -9.75
N LEU A 180 -7.31 -1.18 -10.26
CA LEU A 180 -7.22 -1.66 -11.63
C LEU A 180 -8.64 -1.78 -12.20
N TRP A 181 -8.82 -1.55 -13.49
CA TRP A 181 -10.07 -1.84 -14.17
C TRP A 181 -9.78 -2.45 -15.53
N ARG A 182 -10.75 -3.16 -16.10
CA ARG A 182 -10.61 -3.77 -17.42
C ARG A 182 -11.77 -3.44 -18.35
N LYS A 183 -11.47 -3.51 -19.64
CA LYS A 183 -12.42 -3.59 -20.73
C LYS A 183 -11.97 -4.67 -21.71
N GLY A 184 -12.72 -5.75 -21.84
CA GLY A 184 -12.28 -6.94 -22.55
C GLY A 184 -11.01 -7.54 -21.93
N ARG A 185 -9.97 -7.71 -22.72
CA ARG A 185 -8.63 -8.17 -22.28
C ARG A 185 -7.67 -7.03 -21.96
N GLN A 186 -8.09 -5.80 -22.06
CA GLN A 186 -7.27 -4.63 -21.71
C GLN A 186 -7.47 -4.26 -20.25
N LEU A 187 -6.39 -4.27 -19.48
CA LEU A 187 -6.31 -3.76 -18.12
C LEU A 187 -5.81 -2.32 -18.13
N TYR A 188 -6.30 -1.55 -17.20
CA TYR A 188 -5.85 -0.19 -16.93
C TYR A 188 -5.54 -0.03 -15.45
N THR A 189 -4.54 0.75 -15.14
CA THR A 189 -4.20 1.21 -13.78
C THR A 189 -3.63 2.61 -13.86
N PRO A 190 -3.80 3.45 -12.83
CA PRO A 190 -3.24 4.80 -12.85
C PRO A 190 -1.72 4.81 -13.00
N ALA A 191 -1.23 5.74 -13.82
CA ALA A 191 0.19 6.08 -13.90
C ALA A 191 0.57 6.92 -12.68
N LEU A 192 1.42 6.36 -11.79
CA LEU A 192 1.80 7.00 -10.53
C LEU A 192 3.03 7.92 -10.71
N THR A 193 2.91 8.89 -11.62
CA THR A 193 4.00 9.81 -11.96
C THR A 193 4.08 11.04 -11.07
N HIS A 194 2.96 11.42 -10.44
CA HIS A 194 2.86 12.65 -9.65
C HIS A 194 2.34 12.43 -8.22
N SER A 195 1.63 11.33 -7.96
CA SER A 195 1.04 10.99 -6.67
C SER A 195 0.83 9.49 -6.54
N GLY A 196 0.36 9.04 -5.37
CA GLY A 196 0.04 7.64 -5.08
C GLY A 196 1.22 6.78 -4.66
N VAL A 197 0.95 5.50 -4.41
CA VAL A 197 1.92 4.50 -3.92
C VAL A 197 2.06 3.36 -4.91
N GLU A 198 3.29 3.03 -5.29
CA GLU A 198 3.58 1.84 -6.11
C GLU A 198 3.42 0.57 -5.26
N GLY A 199 2.24 -0.05 -5.37
CA GLY A 199 1.87 -1.23 -4.56
C GLY A 199 2.55 -2.50 -5.04
N ILE A 200 3.05 -3.31 -4.11
CA ILE A 200 3.62 -4.63 -4.40
C ILE A 200 2.55 -5.53 -5.02
N MET A 201 1.39 -5.58 -4.41
CA MET A 201 0.30 -6.44 -4.89
C MET A 201 -0.19 -6.03 -6.27
N LYS A 202 -0.22 -4.71 -6.58
CA LYS A 202 -0.54 -4.23 -7.93
C LYS A 202 0.41 -4.84 -8.98
N GLY A 203 1.71 -4.85 -8.73
CA GLY A 203 2.70 -5.44 -9.63
C GLY A 203 2.44 -6.94 -9.85
N LEU A 204 2.28 -7.69 -8.76
CA LEU A 204 2.01 -9.13 -8.82
C LEU A 204 0.70 -9.47 -9.55
N VAL A 205 -0.35 -8.69 -9.34
CA VAL A 205 -1.64 -8.85 -10.03
C VAL A 205 -1.50 -8.61 -11.53
N ILE A 206 -0.77 -7.54 -11.92
CA ILE A 206 -0.52 -7.23 -13.33
C ILE A 206 0.28 -8.35 -13.99
N GLU A 207 1.37 -8.81 -13.38
CA GLU A 207 2.21 -9.90 -13.89
C GLU A 207 1.40 -11.19 -14.08
N ALA A 208 0.58 -11.56 -13.08
CA ALA A 208 -0.26 -12.74 -13.13
C ALA A 208 -1.30 -12.67 -14.26
N LEU A 209 -1.97 -11.53 -14.42
CA LEU A 209 -2.97 -11.37 -15.48
C LEU A 209 -2.33 -11.26 -16.88
N GLN A 210 -1.13 -10.69 -16.99
CA GLN A 210 -0.38 -10.66 -18.25
C GLN A 210 0.03 -12.07 -18.69
N ALA A 211 0.40 -12.95 -17.76
CA ALA A 211 0.66 -14.36 -18.05
C ALA A 211 -0.57 -15.10 -18.58
N GLU A 212 -1.78 -14.63 -18.22
CA GLU A 212 -3.09 -15.15 -18.70
C GLU A 212 -3.61 -14.42 -19.96
N GLY A 213 -2.75 -13.62 -20.62
CA GLY A 213 -3.06 -12.96 -21.91
C GLY A 213 -3.82 -11.66 -21.79
N TYR A 214 -3.80 -10.99 -20.63
CA TYR A 214 -4.26 -9.61 -20.50
C TYR A 214 -3.14 -8.63 -20.89
N HIS A 215 -3.54 -7.45 -21.36
CA HIS A 215 -2.60 -6.34 -21.64
C HIS A 215 -2.83 -5.22 -20.65
N CYS A 216 -1.78 -4.70 -20.01
CA CYS A 216 -1.89 -3.64 -19.02
C CYS A 216 -1.33 -2.31 -19.54
N SER A 217 -2.13 -1.25 -19.40
CA SER A 217 -1.71 0.14 -19.67
C SER A 217 -1.78 0.98 -18.39
N HIS A 218 -0.72 1.74 -18.16
CA HIS A 218 -0.70 2.77 -17.12
C HIS A 218 -1.23 4.07 -17.72
N VAL A 219 -2.29 4.62 -17.13
CA VAL A 219 -3.05 5.73 -17.72
C VAL A 219 -3.26 6.88 -16.72
N THR A 220 -3.45 8.09 -17.25
CA THR A 220 -3.91 9.27 -16.50
C THR A 220 -5.30 9.61 -17.02
N GLN A 221 -6.34 9.28 -16.24
CA GLN A 221 -7.73 9.39 -16.67
C GLN A 221 -8.62 9.91 -15.54
N ALA A 222 -9.65 10.66 -15.92
CA ALA A 222 -10.71 11.06 -15.01
C ALA A 222 -11.58 9.86 -14.59
N PRO A 223 -12.35 9.97 -13.48
CA PRO A 223 -13.20 8.88 -12.96
C PRO A 223 -14.23 8.35 -13.98
N THR A 224 -14.64 9.14 -14.96
CA THR A 224 -15.56 8.74 -16.04
C THR A 224 -15.04 7.54 -16.86
N ALA A 225 -13.73 7.31 -16.87
CA ALA A 225 -13.15 6.11 -17.49
C ALA A 225 -13.60 4.80 -16.83
N LEU A 226 -13.99 4.86 -15.55
CA LEU A 226 -14.48 3.70 -14.79
C LEU A 226 -15.93 3.35 -15.14
N GLU A 227 -16.72 4.31 -15.64
CA GLU A 227 -18.14 4.09 -16.00
C GLU A 227 -18.32 2.97 -17.02
N GLN A 228 -17.36 2.82 -17.94
CA GLN A 228 -17.42 1.82 -19.00
C GLN A 228 -16.57 0.57 -18.70
N ALA A 229 -16.06 0.42 -17.49
CA ALA A 229 -15.29 -0.73 -17.10
C ALA A 229 -16.19 -1.96 -16.98
N ASP A 230 -15.75 -3.10 -17.54
CA ASP A 230 -16.43 -4.38 -17.34
C ASP A 230 -16.26 -4.90 -15.91
N GLU A 231 -15.15 -4.52 -15.26
CA GLU A 231 -14.77 -4.98 -13.93
C GLU A 231 -13.77 -4.02 -13.31
N VAL A 232 -13.91 -3.79 -12.01
CA VAL A 232 -12.99 -2.98 -11.21
C VAL A 232 -12.48 -3.80 -10.03
N ILE A 233 -11.17 -3.76 -9.79
CA ILE A 233 -10.49 -4.52 -8.74
C ILE A 233 -9.62 -3.55 -7.94
N ILE A 234 -9.62 -3.70 -6.62
CA ILE A 234 -8.65 -3.04 -5.75
C ILE A 234 -7.77 -4.06 -5.05
N CYS A 235 -6.54 -3.68 -4.72
CA CYS A 235 -5.59 -4.59 -4.10
C CYS A 235 -4.60 -3.88 -3.18
N ASN A 236 -4.15 -4.60 -2.17
CA ASN A 236 -2.97 -4.26 -1.39
C ASN A 236 -2.33 -5.53 -0.79
N ALA A 237 -1.22 -5.40 -0.06
CA ALA A 237 -0.47 -6.55 0.46
C ALA A 237 -1.19 -7.33 1.59
N LEU A 238 -2.28 -6.81 2.15
CA LEU A 238 -3.09 -7.48 3.18
C LEU A 238 -4.39 -8.05 2.60
N MET A 239 -4.97 -7.38 1.62
CA MET A 239 -6.15 -7.83 0.87
C MET A 239 -5.73 -8.00 -0.60
N PRO A 240 -5.28 -9.19 -1.02
CA PRO A 240 -4.61 -9.37 -2.31
C PRO A 240 -5.41 -8.83 -3.48
N VAL A 241 -6.69 -9.18 -3.57
CA VAL A 241 -7.62 -8.61 -4.55
C VAL A 241 -9.03 -8.57 -3.97
N LEU A 242 -9.73 -7.46 -4.16
CA LEU A 242 -11.16 -7.32 -3.85
C LEU A 242 -11.91 -6.84 -5.08
N PRO A 243 -13.06 -7.45 -5.43
CA PRO A 243 -13.92 -6.95 -6.48
C PRO A 243 -14.67 -5.71 -5.99
N VAL A 244 -14.69 -4.67 -6.81
CA VAL A 244 -15.52 -3.49 -6.58
C VAL A 244 -16.88 -3.72 -7.21
N ILE A 245 -17.94 -3.60 -6.42
CA ILE A 245 -19.33 -3.76 -6.91
C ILE A 245 -20.03 -2.42 -7.14
N ARG A 246 -19.50 -1.33 -6.59
CA ARG A 246 -20.04 0.01 -6.77
C ARG A 246 -18.98 1.09 -6.56
N ILE A 247 -18.99 2.11 -7.40
CA ILE A 247 -18.31 3.39 -7.17
C ILE A 247 -19.36 4.50 -7.35
N ASP A 248 -19.71 5.20 -6.30
CA ASP A 248 -20.79 6.20 -6.26
C ASP A 248 -22.08 5.65 -6.90
N GLN A 249 -22.44 6.12 -8.10
CA GLN A 249 -23.62 5.67 -8.87
C GLN A 249 -23.34 4.49 -9.83
N TRP A 250 -22.08 4.20 -10.14
CA TRP A 250 -21.72 3.14 -11.08
C TRP A 250 -21.70 1.77 -10.39
N GLN A 251 -22.25 0.77 -11.05
CA GLN A 251 -22.35 -0.61 -10.54
C GLN A 251 -21.52 -1.56 -11.39
N TYR A 252 -20.87 -2.52 -10.76
CA TYR A 252 -20.03 -3.52 -11.40
C TYR A 252 -20.35 -4.91 -10.89
N GLN A 253 -19.92 -5.92 -11.65
CA GLN A 253 -19.94 -7.32 -11.24
C GLN A 253 -18.53 -7.89 -11.25
N PRO A 254 -18.18 -8.79 -10.30
CA PRO A 254 -16.96 -9.57 -10.41
C PRO A 254 -16.93 -10.31 -11.74
N GLY A 255 -15.80 -10.25 -12.45
CA GLY A 255 -15.70 -10.80 -13.80
C GLY A 255 -14.56 -11.79 -13.96
N GLU A 256 -14.11 -11.97 -15.22
CA GLU A 256 -13.12 -12.98 -15.58
C GLU A 256 -11.74 -12.73 -14.93
N ALA A 257 -11.30 -11.47 -14.81
CA ALA A 257 -10.01 -11.18 -14.21
C ALA A 257 -10.00 -11.53 -12.73
N MET A 258 -11.06 -11.21 -11.98
CA MET A 258 -11.20 -11.59 -10.57
C MET A 258 -11.22 -13.10 -10.41
N ALA A 259 -12.02 -13.82 -11.23
CA ALA A 259 -12.08 -15.29 -11.22
C ALA A 259 -10.70 -15.93 -11.50
N THR A 260 -9.96 -15.38 -12.47
CA THR A 260 -8.60 -15.80 -12.80
C THR A 260 -7.65 -15.60 -11.62
N LEU A 261 -7.67 -14.42 -10.98
CA LEU A 261 -6.81 -14.11 -9.82
C LEU A 261 -7.09 -15.03 -8.62
N ILE A 262 -8.37 -15.31 -8.33
CA ILE A 262 -8.74 -16.25 -7.26
C ILE A 262 -8.19 -17.66 -7.58
N LYS A 263 -8.33 -18.13 -8.82
CA LYS A 263 -7.79 -19.43 -9.26
C LYS A 263 -6.27 -19.49 -9.14
N LEU A 264 -5.57 -18.38 -9.33
CA LEU A 264 -4.12 -18.25 -9.17
C LEU A 264 -3.68 -18.06 -7.69
N GLY A 265 -4.62 -18.09 -6.73
CA GLY A 265 -4.31 -18.04 -5.30
C GLY A 265 -4.26 -16.64 -4.69
N PHE A 266 -4.76 -15.60 -5.36
CA PHE A 266 -4.88 -14.26 -4.78
C PHE A 266 -6.10 -14.19 -3.84
N THR A 267 -6.05 -14.95 -2.74
CA THR A 267 -7.13 -15.07 -1.76
C THR A 267 -6.82 -14.34 -0.48
N ALA A 268 -7.83 -13.67 0.10
CA ALA A 268 -7.76 -13.11 1.44
C ALA A 268 -7.91 -14.24 2.47
N SER A 269 -7.13 -14.17 3.55
CA SER A 269 -7.13 -15.16 4.63
C SER A 269 -8.24 -14.90 5.62
#